data_8f83c8d577c6e54e588ed3d53c3dfb94
#
_entry.id   8f83c8d577c6e54e588ed3d53c3dfb94
#
_cell.length_a   1.000
_cell.length_b   1.000
_cell.length_c   1.000
_cell.angle_alpha   90.00
_cell.angle_beta   90.00
_cell.angle_gamma   90.00
#
_symmetry.space_group_name_H-M   'P 1'
#
loop_
_entity.id
_entity.type
_entity.pdbx_description
1 polymer ?
#
loop_
_entity_poly.entity_id
_entity_poly.type
_entity_poly.pdbx_seq_one_letter_code
_entity_poly.pdbx_strand_id
1 'polypeptide(L)'
;MAFKKSSAKAACPETPVDLFQDLTRRKHPSLYDRQGQVLRDYHSNALNQSDVALQLPTGSGKTLVGLLIAEWRRRKYSESVLYLCPTRQLVNQVVKQANEEYGVHAEAFLGKKSEYSPQAKAAYQDAGKVCVTTYSSLFNVKPFFNRSGVIVFDDAHVAENYISSHWSMSIQKSGAGASLFSAVSDVLKKVLGSADYERLSGSGQSSEDMRWVDKVPSSDVASISEELKSVIDVNVGESGSVKFKWGLLRDHVLACQIYLSVKEILIRPIIPPTWTHHPFNDAKQRIYMSATLGQGGDLERMTGRSSIKRLSVPVGLGKRENGRRYFIFPEKSLDKDQVIDLRNGLMDMAGRSLVLTANDISANQVISEVRGMEGFSCFGKDALEGGKEDFVSSDRAVAVLANRYDGIDFPGEECRLLFVDNLSKATNLQERFFMEKMGAGLLYNERIASRMFQAVGRCTRGLNDYAAVVV
;
A
#
# COMPACT_ATOMS: atom_id res chain seq x y z
N MET A 1 -15.26 -43.56 38.56
CA MET A 1 -14.79 -42.16 38.76
C MET A 1 -13.98 -41.76 37.54
N ALA A 2 -14.48 -40.88 36.69
CA ALA A 2 -13.76 -40.39 35.53
C ALA A 2 -12.91 -39.18 35.92
N PHE A 3 -11.57 -39.33 35.83
CA PHE A 3 -10.65 -38.22 36.05
C PHE A 3 -10.86 -37.20 34.96
N LYS A 4 -11.51 -36.06 35.25
CA LYS A 4 -11.44 -34.88 34.44
C LYS A 4 -9.98 -34.38 34.43
N LYS A 5 -9.22 -34.64 33.37
CA LYS A 5 -7.98 -33.91 33.11
C LYS A 5 -8.35 -32.44 32.97
N SER A 6 -8.09 -31.66 33.98
CA SER A 6 -7.99 -30.21 33.85
C SER A 6 -6.81 -29.96 32.93
N SER A 7 -7.08 -29.59 31.68
CA SER A 7 -6.05 -29.06 30.81
C SER A 7 -5.65 -27.69 31.38
N ALA A 8 -4.61 -27.68 32.20
CA ALA A 8 -3.93 -26.44 32.55
C ALA A 8 -3.62 -25.75 31.20
N LYS A 9 -4.16 -24.54 30.95
CA LYS A 9 -3.75 -23.72 29.84
C LYS A 9 -2.23 -23.62 29.88
N ALA A 10 -1.53 -24.17 28.88
CA ALA A 10 -0.08 -24.04 28.81
C ALA A 10 0.25 -22.55 28.99
N ALA A 11 1.19 -22.25 29.89
CA ALA A 11 1.58 -20.87 30.17
C ALA A 11 2.05 -20.22 28.85
N CYS A 12 1.54 -19.02 28.56
CA CYS A 12 1.95 -18.31 27.36
C CYS A 12 3.45 -17.98 27.46
N PRO A 13 4.24 -18.19 26.41
CA PRO A 13 5.66 -17.87 26.41
C PRO A 13 5.94 -16.42 26.79
N GLU A 14 7.07 -16.18 27.45
CA GLU A 14 7.42 -14.85 27.98
C GLU A 14 7.68 -13.83 26.85
N THR A 15 8.32 -14.25 25.77
CA THR A 15 8.68 -13.38 24.65
C THR A 15 8.13 -13.91 23.32
N PRO A 16 8.05 -13.06 22.27
CA PRO A 16 7.69 -13.52 20.93
C PRO A 16 8.71 -14.51 20.34
N VAL A 17 9.98 -14.49 20.80
CA VAL A 17 11.01 -15.45 20.38
C VAL A 17 10.72 -16.83 20.98
N ASP A 18 10.36 -16.88 22.25
CA ASP A 18 10.01 -18.15 22.93
C ASP A 18 8.73 -18.74 22.32
N LEU A 19 7.77 -17.87 21.94
CA LEU A 19 6.58 -18.32 21.23
C LEU A 19 6.92 -19.09 19.95
N PHE A 20 7.91 -18.62 19.17
CA PHE A 20 8.30 -19.35 17.96
C PHE A 20 8.76 -20.78 18.27
N GLN A 21 9.44 -21.00 19.39
CA GLN A 21 9.87 -22.35 19.80
C GLN A 21 8.69 -23.26 20.18
N ASP A 22 7.64 -22.68 20.76
CA ASP A 22 6.42 -23.40 21.15
C ASP A 22 5.48 -23.75 19.98
N LEU A 23 5.65 -23.14 18.81
CA LEU A 23 4.83 -23.41 17.63
C LEU A 23 5.17 -24.78 17.04
N THR A 24 4.34 -25.78 17.29
CA THR A 24 4.59 -27.17 16.90
C THR A 24 4.39 -27.46 15.42
N ARG A 25 3.62 -26.61 14.70
CA ARG A 25 3.30 -26.80 13.27
C ARG A 25 4.14 -25.95 12.33
N ARG A 26 5.24 -25.34 12.81
CA ARG A 26 6.13 -24.54 11.97
C ARG A 26 6.97 -25.42 11.05
N LYS A 27 7.14 -25.01 9.80
CA LYS A 27 8.05 -25.65 8.85
C LYS A 27 9.50 -25.17 8.98
N HIS A 28 9.71 -23.96 9.54
CA HIS A 28 11.03 -23.38 9.70
C HIS A 28 11.65 -23.84 11.04
N PRO A 29 12.87 -24.39 11.03
CA PRO A 29 13.50 -24.92 12.24
C PRO A 29 13.95 -23.82 13.20
N SER A 30 14.37 -22.66 12.69
CA SER A 30 14.89 -21.52 13.47
C SER A 30 14.52 -20.19 12.84
N LEU A 31 14.55 -19.14 13.66
CA LEU A 31 14.51 -17.75 13.20
C LEU A 31 15.87 -17.37 12.62
N TYR A 32 15.88 -16.49 11.62
CA TYR A 32 17.10 -15.80 11.27
C TYR A 32 17.54 -14.87 12.41
N ASP A 33 18.86 -14.67 12.56
CA ASP A 33 19.43 -13.83 13.64
C ASP A 33 18.78 -12.45 13.70
N ARG A 34 18.55 -11.84 12.55
CA ARG A 34 17.91 -10.54 12.43
C ARG A 34 16.46 -10.55 12.90
N GLN A 35 15.69 -11.60 12.60
CA GLN A 35 14.30 -11.74 13.07
C GLN A 35 14.28 -11.87 14.60
N GLY A 36 15.15 -12.73 15.15
CA GLY A 36 15.29 -12.90 16.58
C GLY A 36 15.70 -11.60 17.30
N GLN A 37 16.61 -10.82 16.70
CA GLN A 37 17.04 -9.54 17.26
C GLN A 37 15.87 -8.52 17.29
N VAL A 38 15.15 -8.34 16.18
CA VAL A 38 14.01 -7.42 16.13
C VAL A 38 12.91 -7.80 17.12
N LEU A 39 12.63 -9.09 17.28
CA LEU A 39 11.64 -9.55 18.25
C LEU A 39 12.08 -9.29 19.71
N ARG A 40 13.37 -9.46 20.02
CA ARG A 40 13.92 -9.08 21.34
C ARG A 40 13.87 -7.58 21.57
N ASP A 41 14.27 -6.78 20.58
CA ASP A 41 14.22 -5.32 20.68
C ASP A 41 12.79 -4.79 20.81
N TYR A 42 11.84 -5.39 20.09
CA TYR A 42 10.41 -5.09 20.26
C TYR A 42 9.96 -5.36 21.70
N HIS A 43 10.26 -6.53 22.23
CA HIS A 43 9.86 -6.90 23.58
C HIS A 43 10.48 -5.99 24.64
N SER A 44 11.77 -5.65 24.51
CA SER A 44 12.51 -4.89 25.53
C SER A 44 12.23 -3.38 25.45
N ASN A 45 12.08 -2.82 24.22
CA ASN A 45 12.15 -1.38 24.00
C ASN A 45 10.87 -0.76 23.44
N ALA A 46 9.91 -1.58 22.96
CA ALA A 46 8.74 -1.06 22.24
C ALA A 46 7.40 -1.62 22.72
N LEU A 47 7.39 -2.54 23.65
CA LEU A 47 6.18 -3.23 24.12
C LEU A 47 5.08 -2.26 24.57
N ASN A 48 5.45 -1.20 25.27
CA ASN A 48 4.55 -0.19 25.84
C ASN A 48 4.39 1.08 24.97
N GLN A 49 4.96 1.08 23.77
CA GLN A 49 4.83 2.21 22.85
C GLN A 49 3.55 2.08 22.04
N SER A 50 2.80 3.17 21.90
CA SER A 50 1.54 3.18 21.12
C SER A 50 1.77 2.99 19.62
N ASP A 51 2.90 3.48 19.10
CA ASP A 51 3.24 3.43 17.69
C ASP A 51 4.69 2.96 17.52
N VAL A 52 4.89 1.87 16.79
CA VAL A 52 6.19 1.22 16.63
C VAL A 52 6.46 0.98 15.14
N ALA A 53 7.63 1.35 14.67
CA ALA A 53 8.07 1.13 13.30
C ALA A 53 9.19 0.10 13.25
N LEU A 54 8.98 -0.97 12.48
CA LEU A 54 9.95 -2.06 12.25
C LEU A 54 10.47 -1.97 10.83
N GLN A 55 11.69 -1.49 10.67
CA GLN A 55 12.33 -1.44 9.35
C GLN A 55 13.09 -2.74 9.10
N LEU A 56 12.54 -3.54 8.20
CA LEU A 56 13.08 -4.86 7.84
C LEU A 56 13.25 -4.94 6.31
N PRO A 57 14.43 -5.28 5.78
CA PRO A 57 14.66 -5.42 4.34
C PRO A 57 13.66 -6.37 3.68
N THR A 58 13.48 -6.22 2.35
CA THR A 58 12.76 -7.21 1.55
C THR A 58 13.47 -8.57 1.65
N GLY A 59 12.69 -9.66 1.74
CA GLY A 59 13.26 -11.01 1.88
C GLY A 59 13.65 -11.42 3.31
N SER A 60 13.66 -10.49 4.28
CA SER A 60 14.04 -10.79 5.68
C SER A 60 12.96 -11.53 6.48
N GLY A 61 11.84 -11.87 5.87
CA GLY A 61 10.72 -12.56 6.54
C GLY A 61 9.92 -11.65 7.47
N LYS A 62 9.65 -10.40 7.05
CA LYS A 62 8.79 -9.43 7.77
C LYS A 62 7.48 -10.04 8.24
N THR A 63 6.82 -10.81 7.37
CA THR A 63 5.53 -11.45 7.66
C THR A 63 5.60 -12.35 8.88
N LEU A 64 6.65 -13.16 9.02
CA LEU A 64 6.85 -14.01 10.20
C LEU A 64 7.04 -13.17 11.47
N VAL A 65 7.86 -12.12 11.42
CA VAL A 65 8.07 -11.23 12.58
C VAL A 65 6.74 -10.60 13.02
N GLY A 66 5.98 -10.04 12.08
CA GLY A 66 4.67 -9.44 12.37
C GLY A 66 3.66 -10.44 12.93
N LEU A 67 3.59 -11.63 12.38
CA LEU A 67 2.70 -12.69 12.85
C LEU A 67 3.10 -13.23 14.24
N LEU A 68 4.40 -13.32 14.54
CA LEU A 68 4.85 -13.72 15.89
C LEU A 68 4.50 -12.68 16.94
N ILE A 69 4.67 -11.39 16.65
CA ILE A 69 4.24 -10.32 17.54
C ILE A 69 2.71 -10.38 17.72
N ALA A 70 1.96 -10.50 16.63
CA ALA A 70 0.50 -10.60 16.62
C ALA A 70 0.00 -11.76 17.47
N GLU A 71 0.51 -12.96 17.23
CA GLU A 71 0.11 -14.17 17.94
C GLU A 71 0.52 -14.14 19.42
N TRP A 72 1.72 -13.62 19.73
CA TRP A 72 2.17 -13.48 21.10
C TRP A 72 1.31 -12.49 21.89
N ARG A 73 1.00 -11.31 21.32
CA ARG A 73 0.10 -10.33 21.93
C ARG A 73 -1.29 -10.91 22.18
N ARG A 74 -1.82 -11.61 21.18
CA ARG A 74 -3.10 -12.31 21.29
C ARG A 74 -3.12 -13.31 22.42
N ARG A 75 -2.10 -14.15 22.56
CA ARG A 75 -2.03 -15.19 23.62
C ARG A 75 -1.74 -14.60 25.00
N LYS A 76 -0.77 -13.70 25.09
CA LYS A 76 -0.28 -13.16 26.36
C LYS A 76 -1.29 -12.22 27.01
N TYR A 77 -1.93 -11.36 26.21
CA TYR A 77 -2.79 -10.28 26.70
C TYR A 77 -4.26 -10.43 26.31
N SER A 78 -4.64 -11.49 25.60
CA SER A 78 -5.99 -11.68 25.06
C SER A 78 -6.45 -10.49 24.22
N GLU A 79 -5.56 -9.89 23.43
CA GLU A 79 -5.84 -8.74 22.59
C GLU A 79 -6.35 -9.20 21.23
N SER A 80 -7.40 -8.55 20.71
CA SER A 80 -7.83 -8.72 19.32
C SER A 80 -6.78 -8.09 18.42
N VAL A 81 -6.22 -8.87 17.51
CA VAL A 81 -5.16 -8.41 16.59
C VAL A 81 -5.67 -8.33 15.17
N LEU A 82 -5.42 -7.18 14.56
CA LEU A 82 -5.72 -6.91 13.16
C LEU A 82 -4.41 -6.78 12.38
N TYR A 83 -4.21 -7.65 11.40
CA TYR A 83 -3.06 -7.63 10.49
C TYR A 83 -3.53 -7.10 9.13
N LEU A 84 -2.98 -5.97 8.71
CA LEU A 84 -3.38 -5.24 7.50
C LEU A 84 -2.42 -5.48 6.35
N CYS A 85 -2.96 -5.86 5.21
CA CYS A 85 -2.22 -6.04 3.96
C CYS A 85 -2.70 -5.04 2.89
N PRO A 86 -1.85 -4.64 1.94
CA PRO A 86 -2.24 -3.77 0.83
C PRO A 86 -3.30 -4.37 -0.10
N THR A 87 -3.24 -5.66 -0.38
CA THR A 87 -4.07 -6.33 -1.39
C THR A 87 -4.75 -7.58 -0.84
N ARG A 88 -5.86 -7.99 -1.46
CA ARG A 88 -6.57 -9.24 -1.14
C ARG A 88 -5.67 -10.47 -1.31
N GLN A 89 -4.83 -10.46 -2.33
CA GLN A 89 -3.90 -11.55 -2.59
C GLN A 89 -2.88 -11.71 -1.46
N LEU A 90 -2.31 -10.60 -0.97
CA LEU A 90 -1.41 -10.65 0.18
C LEU A 90 -2.11 -11.13 1.46
N VAL A 91 -3.40 -10.79 1.65
CA VAL A 91 -4.20 -11.35 2.75
C VAL A 91 -4.23 -12.87 2.67
N ASN A 92 -4.58 -13.43 1.50
CA ASN A 92 -4.62 -14.88 1.31
C ASN A 92 -3.24 -15.53 1.50
N GLN A 93 -2.19 -14.91 0.98
CA GLN A 93 -0.81 -15.39 1.14
C GLN A 93 -0.39 -15.40 2.60
N VAL A 94 -0.62 -14.32 3.35
CA VAL A 94 -0.30 -14.21 4.78
C VAL A 94 -1.05 -15.26 5.60
N VAL A 95 -2.34 -15.46 5.34
CA VAL A 95 -3.15 -16.46 6.03
C VAL A 95 -2.67 -17.87 5.73
N LYS A 96 -2.34 -18.16 4.47
CA LYS A 96 -1.77 -19.47 4.08
C LYS A 96 -0.44 -19.72 4.79
N GLN A 97 0.49 -18.76 4.72
CA GLN A 97 1.79 -18.89 5.39
C GLN A 97 1.64 -19.02 6.92
N ALA A 98 0.76 -18.23 7.54
CA ALA A 98 0.50 -18.31 8.96
C ALA A 98 0.07 -19.72 9.39
N ASN A 99 -0.94 -20.28 8.71
CA ASN A 99 -1.52 -21.56 9.09
C ASN A 99 -0.67 -22.76 8.67
N GLU A 100 -0.06 -22.75 7.47
CA GLU A 100 0.61 -23.90 6.88
C GLU A 100 2.13 -23.95 7.14
N GLU A 101 2.77 -22.78 7.33
CA GLU A 101 4.23 -22.70 7.45
C GLU A 101 4.70 -22.29 8.84
N TYR A 102 3.95 -21.41 9.51
CA TYR A 102 4.39 -20.84 10.78
C TYR A 102 3.66 -21.40 12.00
N GLY A 103 2.52 -22.08 11.80
CA GLY A 103 1.72 -22.63 12.88
C GLY A 103 0.97 -21.55 13.70
N VAL A 104 0.75 -20.38 13.11
CA VAL A 104 -0.02 -19.27 13.69
C VAL A 104 -1.46 -19.34 13.19
N HIS A 105 -2.43 -19.27 14.10
CA HIS A 105 -3.84 -19.32 13.73
C HIS A 105 -4.32 -17.98 13.21
N ALA A 106 -4.47 -17.86 11.88
CA ALA A 106 -4.95 -16.66 11.20
C ALA A 106 -6.22 -16.92 10.38
N GLU A 107 -7.06 -15.89 10.27
CA GLU A 107 -8.31 -15.90 9.51
C GLU A 107 -8.38 -14.72 8.54
N ALA A 108 -8.76 -14.98 7.29
CA ALA A 108 -8.94 -13.93 6.28
C ALA A 108 -10.31 -13.26 6.40
N PHE A 109 -10.32 -11.92 6.40
CA PHE A 109 -11.55 -11.12 6.35
C PHE A 109 -11.54 -10.30 5.06
N LEU A 110 -12.16 -10.86 4.02
CA LEU A 110 -12.26 -10.25 2.69
C LEU A 110 -13.73 -10.07 2.29
N GLY A 111 -13.99 -9.12 1.40
CA GLY A 111 -15.34 -8.80 0.96
C GLY A 111 -16.08 -7.85 1.91
N LYS A 112 -17.41 -7.93 1.89
CA LYS A 112 -18.27 -7.08 2.72
C LYS A 112 -18.41 -7.67 4.13
N LYS A 113 -18.56 -6.81 5.14
CA LYS A 113 -18.77 -7.27 6.53
C LYS A 113 -19.98 -8.18 6.74
N SER A 114 -20.97 -8.12 5.85
CA SER A 114 -22.12 -9.03 5.84
C SER A 114 -21.76 -10.47 5.46
N GLU A 115 -20.66 -10.64 4.73
CA GLU A 115 -20.16 -11.92 4.21
C GLU A 115 -19.27 -12.65 5.22
N TYR A 116 -18.81 -11.96 6.29
CA TYR A 116 -17.99 -12.58 7.33
C TYR A 116 -18.84 -13.60 8.12
N SER A 117 -18.33 -14.81 8.25
CA SER A 117 -19.03 -15.87 9.01
C SER A 117 -19.17 -15.50 10.50
N PRO A 118 -20.24 -15.92 11.17
CA PRO A 118 -20.41 -15.71 12.62
C PRO A 118 -19.22 -16.23 13.44
N GLN A 119 -18.65 -17.37 13.02
CA GLN A 119 -17.52 -18.01 13.68
C GLN A 119 -16.25 -17.15 13.55
N ALA A 120 -15.98 -16.59 12.35
CA ALA A 120 -14.86 -15.69 12.14
C ALA A 120 -15.00 -14.42 12.99
N LYS A 121 -16.21 -13.81 13.00
CA LYS A 121 -16.50 -12.63 13.82
C LYS A 121 -16.26 -12.90 15.31
N ALA A 122 -16.76 -14.00 15.84
CA ALA A 122 -16.53 -14.41 17.22
C ALA A 122 -15.03 -14.64 17.49
N ALA A 123 -14.33 -15.37 16.61
CA ALA A 123 -12.90 -15.63 16.76
C ALA A 123 -12.07 -14.34 16.82
N TYR A 124 -12.43 -13.30 16.08
CA TYR A 124 -11.79 -11.98 16.17
C TYR A 124 -12.13 -11.29 17.50
N GLN A 125 -13.40 -11.24 17.89
CA GLN A 125 -13.86 -10.56 19.09
C GLN A 125 -13.28 -11.16 20.37
N ASP A 126 -13.19 -12.50 20.42
CA ASP A 126 -12.68 -13.27 21.55
C ASP A 126 -11.14 -13.44 21.51
N ALA A 127 -10.45 -12.72 20.64
CA ALA A 127 -9.01 -12.89 20.42
C ALA A 127 -8.61 -14.35 20.13
N GLY A 128 -9.46 -15.12 19.47
CA GLY A 128 -9.23 -16.53 19.16
C GLY A 128 -8.24 -16.77 18.03
N LYS A 129 -8.17 -15.85 17.07
CA LYS A 129 -7.29 -15.90 15.89
C LYS A 129 -6.75 -14.52 15.55
N VAL A 130 -5.61 -14.48 14.84
CA VAL A 130 -5.13 -13.25 14.17
C VAL A 130 -6.03 -12.96 12.98
N CYS A 131 -6.66 -11.79 12.95
CA CYS A 131 -7.48 -11.36 11.83
C CYS A 131 -6.60 -10.69 10.77
N VAL A 132 -6.65 -11.19 9.53
CA VAL A 132 -5.90 -10.63 8.40
C VAL A 132 -6.88 -10.01 7.40
N THR A 133 -6.68 -8.75 7.04
CA THR A 133 -7.56 -8.04 6.10
C THR A 133 -6.81 -6.95 5.34
N THR A 134 -7.53 -6.22 4.47
CA THR A 134 -6.94 -5.11 3.73
C THR A 134 -6.99 -3.78 4.49
N TYR A 135 -6.10 -2.84 4.13
CA TYR A 135 -6.14 -1.47 4.64
C TYR A 135 -7.51 -0.81 4.48
N SER A 136 -8.15 -1.01 3.31
CA SER A 136 -9.48 -0.45 3.01
C SER A 136 -10.58 -0.97 3.94
N SER A 137 -10.39 -2.14 4.55
CA SER A 137 -11.36 -2.71 5.50
C SER A 137 -11.34 -1.97 6.85
N LEU A 138 -10.21 -1.36 7.21
CA LEU A 138 -10.11 -0.51 8.40
C LEU A 138 -10.44 0.94 8.06
N PHE A 139 -9.83 1.51 7.01
CA PHE A 139 -10.01 2.90 6.61
C PHE A 139 -11.24 3.06 5.71
N ASN A 140 -12.41 2.91 6.31
CA ASN A 140 -13.71 3.19 5.72
C ASN A 140 -14.66 3.79 6.76
N VAL A 141 -15.83 4.26 6.35
CA VAL A 141 -16.76 5.01 7.20
C VAL A 141 -17.41 4.14 8.29
N LYS A 142 -17.60 2.84 8.04
CA LYS A 142 -18.24 1.90 8.98
C LYS A 142 -17.49 0.58 9.02
N PRO A 143 -16.23 0.55 9.51
CA PRO A 143 -15.46 -0.67 9.56
C PRO A 143 -16.08 -1.68 10.53
N PHE A 144 -15.84 -2.96 10.28
CA PHE A 144 -16.17 -4.01 11.23
C PHE A 144 -15.21 -3.99 12.43
N PHE A 145 -13.96 -3.64 12.19
CA PHE A 145 -12.84 -3.71 13.14
C PHE A 145 -12.77 -2.46 14.04
N ASN A 146 -13.75 -2.31 14.92
CA ASN A 146 -13.89 -1.09 15.75
C ASN A 146 -13.19 -1.16 17.11
N ARG A 147 -12.62 -2.30 17.50
CA ARG A 147 -11.98 -2.53 18.80
C ARG A 147 -10.76 -3.42 18.69
N SER A 148 -9.81 -3.06 17.85
CA SER A 148 -8.54 -3.78 17.77
C SER A 148 -7.62 -3.38 18.92
N GLY A 149 -7.07 -4.34 19.66
CA GLY A 149 -6.03 -4.08 20.65
C GLY A 149 -4.71 -3.74 19.97
N VAL A 150 -4.36 -4.49 18.94
CA VAL A 150 -3.13 -4.29 18.15
C VAL A 150 -3.46 -4.28 16.67
N ILE A 151 -2.83 -3.34 15.94
CA ILE A 151 -2.92 -3.25 14.48
C ILE A 151 -1.49 -3.39 13.91
N VAL A 152 -1.29 -4.39 13.06
CA VAL A 152 -0.03 -4.60 12.34
C VAL A 152 -0.22 -4.16 10.90
N PHE A 153 0.66 -3.28 10.42
CA PHE A 153 0.68 -2.76 9.05
C PHE A 153 1.79 -3.46 8.27
N ASP A 154 1.44 -4.38 7.39
CA ASP A 154 2.40 -5.01 6.49
C ASP A 154 2.62 -4.13 5.26
N ASP A 155 3.88 -3.94 4.86
CA ASP A 155 4.27 -2.98 3.84
C ASP A 155 3.72 -1.56 4.09
N ALA A 156 3.97 -1.06 5.30
CA ALA A 156 3.42 0.20 5.82
C ALA A 156 3.71 1.43 4.94
N HIS A 157 4.73 1.40 4.09
CA HIS A 157 5.03 2.47 3.13
C HIS A 157 3.89 2.73 2.13
N VAL A 158 3.02 1.72 1.88
CA VAL A 158 1.83 1.86 1.02
C VAL A 158 0.63 2.42 1.78
N ALA A 159 0.65 2.36 3.10
CA ALA A 159 -0.48 2.74 3.96
C ALA A 159 -0.94 4.19 3.73
N GLU A 160 -0.03 5.09 3.32
CA GLU A 160 -0.37 6.49 3.01
C GLU A 160 -1.52 6.60 2.01
N ASN A 161 -1.49 5.81 0.95
CA ASN A 161 -2.51 5.86 -0.08
C ASN A 161 -3.91 5.54 0.46
N TYR A 162 -3.99 4.61 1.42
CA TYR A 162 -5.24 4.19 2.03
C TYR A 162 -5.67 5.14 3.15
N ILE A 163 -4.76 5.52 4.04
CA ILE A 163 -5.02 6.44 5.14
C ILE A 163 -5.44 7.80 4.58
N SER A 164 -4.65 8.35 3.68
CA SER A 164 -4.93 9.67 3.10
C SER A 164 -6.18 9.68 2.23
N SER A 165 -6.47 8.61 1.50
CA SER A 165 -7.67 8.53 0.65
C SER A 165 -8.96 8.53 1.47
N HIS A 166 -8.91 8.12 2.73
CA HIS A 166 -10.07 8.16 3.63
C HIS A 166 -10.55 9.60 3.86
N TRP A 167 -9.62 10.54 4.00
CA TRP A 167 -9.88 11.98 4.14
C TRP A 167 -9.55 12.78 2.87
N SER A 168 -9.76 12.21 1.71
CA SER A 168 -9.52 12.88 0.43
C SER A 168 -10.73 12.77 -0.47
N MET A 169 -11.20 13.90 -0.97
CA MET A 169 -12.26 14.00 -1.96
C MET A 169 -11.64 14.41 -3.30
N SER A 170 -11.68 13.50 -4.26
CA SER A 170 -11.26 13.73 -5.63
C SER A 170 -12.50 13.95 -6.50
N ILE A 171 -12.54 15.07 -7.20
CA ILE A 171 -13.63 15.47 -8.10
C ILE A 171 -13.06 15.44 -9.50
N GLN A 172 -13.52 14.47 -10.30
CA GLN A 172 -13.03 14.26 -11.66
C GLN A 172 -13.83 15.13 -12.66
N LYS A 173 -13.15 15.72 -13.64
CA LYS A 173 -13.76 16.55 -14.70
C LYS A 173 -14.65 15.75 -15.65
N SER A 174 -14.47 14.44 -15.73
CA SER A 174 -15.22 13.55 -16.62
C SER A 174 -16.01 12.49 -15.85
N GLY A 175 -16.93 11.84 -16.54
CA GLY A 175 -17.78 10.80 -15.94
C GLY A 175 -18.76 11.35 -14.90
N ALA A 176 -19.05 10.57 -13.88
CA ALA A 176 -20.02 10.92 -12.83
C ALA A 176 -19.65 12.18 -12.00
N GLY A 177 -18.40 12.62 -12.05
CA GLY A 177 -17.92 13.81 -11.33
C GLY A 177 -18.08 15.12 -12.08
N ALA A 178 -18.44 15.10 -13.38
CA ALA A 178 -18.37 16.26 -14.26
C ALA A 178 -19.23 17.45 -13.81
N SER A 179 -20.47 17.21 -13.37
CA SER A 179 -21.37 18.26 -12.88
C SER A 179 -20.84 18.91 -11.61
N LEU A 180 -20.37 18.11 -10.66
CA LEU A 180 -19.75 18.58 -9.42
C LEU A 180 -18.45 19.35 -9.70
N PHE A 181 -17.64 18.88 -10.65
CA PHE A 181 -16.41 19.56 -11.08
C PHE A 181 -16.74 20.96 -11.62
N SER A 182 -17.73 21.07 -12.53
CA SER A 182 -18.15 22.35 -13.09
C SER A 182 -18.65 23.30 -11.99
N ALA A 183 -19.55 22.82 -11.14
CA ALA A 183 -20.11 23.64 -10.07
C ALA A 183 -19.05 24.15 -9.07
N VAL A 184 -18.09 23.31 -8.70
CA VAL A 184 -16.96 23.70 -7.84
C VAL A 184 -16.03 24.67 -8.56
N SER A 185 -15.77 24.46 -9.87
CA SER A 185 -14.94 25.37 -10.67
C SER A 185 -15.55 26.77 -10.75
N ASP A 186 -16.87 26.88 -10.84
CA ASP A 186 -17.57 28.17 -10.86
C ASP A 186 -17.44 28.95 -9.53
N VAL A 187 -17.42 28.26 -8.40
CA VAL A 187 -17.10 28.86 -7.10
C VAL A 187 -15.64 29.33 -7.07
N LEU A 188 -14.73 28.49 -7.53
CA LEU A 188 -13.29 28.80 -7.56
C LEU A 188 -12.94 29.97 -8.49
N LYS A 189 -13.76 30.26 -9.51
CA LYS A 189 -13.60 31.42 -10.38
C LYS A 189 -13.45 32.73 -9.63
N LYS A 190 -14.07 32.84 -8.45
CA LYS A 190 -14.06 34.07 -7.62
C LYS A 190 -12.69 34.40 -7.03
N VAL A 191 -11.85 33.39 -6.89
CA VAL A 191 -10.55 33.47 -6.20
C VAL A 191 -9.37 33.08 -7.08
N LEU A 192 -9.61 32.48 -8.23
CA LEU A 192 -8.57 32.17 -9.19
C LEU A 192 -8.33 33.33 -10.14
N GLY A 193 -7.07 33.51 -10.56
CA GLY A 193 -6.74 34.36 -11.70
C GLY A 193 -7.36 33.83 -12.99
N SER A 194 -7.59 34.73 -13.98
CA SER A 194 -8.22 34.38 -15.26
C SER A 194 -7.51 33.21 -15.97
N ALA A 195 -6.17 33.24 -16.01
CA ALA A 195 -5.38 32.20 -16.66
C ALA A 195 -5.52 30.82 -15.99
N ASP A 196 -5.55 30.76 -14.65
CA ASP A 196 -5.70 29.49 -13.93
C ASP A 196 -7.14 28.97 -14.02
N TYR A 197 -8.12 29.85 -14.04
CA TYR A 197 -9.50 29.45 -14.28
C TYR A 197 -9.71 28.94 -15.72
N GLU A 198 -9.10 29.56 -16.72
CA GLU A 198 -9.14 29.07 -18.10
C GLU A 198 -8.50 27.70 -18.24
N ARG A 199 -7.39 27.43 -17.55
CA ARG A 199 -6.76 26.09 -17.51
C ARG A 199 -7.67 25.07 -16.82
N LEU A 200 -8.26 25.42 -15.68
CA LEU A 200 -9.17 24.54 -14.94
C LEU A 200 -10.42 24.19 -15.76
N SER A 201 -11.06 25.19 -16.38
CA SER A 201 -12.31 25.04 -17.15
C SER A 201 -12.06 24.52 -18.56
N GLY A 202 -10.88 24.78 -19.15
CA GLY A 202 -10.51 24.45 -20.52
C GLY A 202 -10.39 22.97 -20.83
N SER A 203 -10.19 22.63 -22.11
CA SER A 203 -10.13 21.24 -22.60
C SER A 203 -8.83 20.50 -22.26
N GLY A 204 -7.77 21.23 -21.84
CA GLY A 204 -6.47 20.65 -21.51
C GLY A 204 -5.80 19.97 -22.72
N GLN A 205 -5.81 20.60 -23.88
CA GLN A 205 -5.29 20.01 -25.11
C GLN A 205 -3.76 20.09 -25.23
N SER A 206 -3.15 21.08 -24.58
CA SER A 206 -1.70 21.22 -24.62
C SER A 206 -0.99 20.29 -23.61
N SER A 207 0.24 19.91 -23.93
CA SER A 207 1.09 19.15 -22.99
C SER A 207 1.44 19.95 -21.74
N GLU A 208 1.45 21.28 -21.83
CA GLU A 208 1.69 22.19 -20.72
C GLU A 208 0.48 22.20 -19.78
N ASP A 209 -0.75 22.32 -20.32
CA ASP A 209 -1.97 22.25 -19.52
C ASP A 209 -2.09 20.92 -18.77
N MET A 210 -1.74 19.82 -19.42
CA MET A 210 -1.77 18.49 -18.81
C MET A 210 -0.80 18.34 -17.63
N ARG A 211 0.29 19.12 -17.62
CA ARG A 211 1.25 19.19 -16.52
C ARG A 211 0.88 20.22 -15.46
N TRP A 212 -0.07 21.10 -15.76
CA TRP A 212 -0.44 22.14 -14.80
C TRP A 212 -1.01 21.52 -13.52
N VAL A 213 -0.49 21.97 -12.39
CA VAL A 213 -0.99 21.71 -11.04
C VAL A 213 -0.85 22.99 -10.23
N ASP A 214 -1.85 23.29 -9.43
CA ASP A 214 -1.81 24.41 -8.50
C ASP A 214 -2.57 24.12 -7.22
N LYS A 215 -2.53 25.06 -6.29
CA LYS A 215 -3.21 24.99 -5.00
C LYS A 215 -3.89 26.32 -4.69
N VAL A 216 -5.16 26.28 -4.32
CA VAL A 216 -5.87 27.48 -3.84
C VAL A 216 -5.26 27.97 -2.53
N PRO A 217 -4.89 29.25 -2.39
CA PRO A 217 -4.41 29.81 -1.13
C PRO A 217 -5.41 29.62 0.01
N SER A 218 -4.92 29.34 1.21
CA SER A 218 -5.81 29.04 2.36
C SER A 218 -6.70 30.22 2.76
N SER A 219 -6.23 31.46 2.55
CA SER A 219 -7.03 32.69 2.72
C SER A 219 -8.23 32.72 1.79
N ASP A 220 -8.02 32.30 0.55
CA ASP A 220 -9.04 32.32 -0.49
C ASP A 220 -10.06 31.18 -0.27
N VAL A 221 -9.60 30.01 0.18
CA VAL A 221 -10.50 28.92 0.62
C VAL A 221 -11.40 29.42 1.74
N ALA A 222 -10.88 30.19 2.71
CA ALA A 222 -11.67 30.75 3.81
C ALA A 222 -12.78 31.67 3.30
N SER A 223 -12.50 32.53 2.30
CA SER A 223 -13.45 33.48 1.74
C SER A 223 -14.64 32.84 1.00
N ILE A 224 -14.44 31.65 0.41
CA ILE A 224 -15.47 30.93 -0.35
C ILE A 224 -16.04 29.70 0.37
N SER A 225 -15.60 29.41 1.60
CA SER A 225 -15.87 28.14 2.28
C SER A 225 -17.35 27.78 2.40
N GLU A 226 -18.21 28.74 2.76
CA GLU A 226 -19.64 28.49 2.93
C GLU A 226 -20.35 28.23 1.59
N GLU A 227 -19.97 28.97 0.55
CA GLU A 227 -20.50 28.75 -0.79
C GLU A 227 -20.01 27.40 -1.36
N LEU A 228 -18.75 27.08 -1.14
CA LEU A 228 -18.17 25.78 -1.55
C LEU A 228 -18.90 24.61 -0.88
N LYS A 229 -19.19 24.72 0.43
CA LYS A 229 -19.98 23.71 1.16
C LYS A 229 -21.38 23.57 0.55
N SER A 230 -22.07 24.68 0.32
CA SER A 230 -23.42 24.67 -0.24
C SER A 230 -23.46 24.03 -1.63
N VAL A 231 -22.51 24.41 -2.49
CA VAL A 231 -22.43 23.88 -3.85
C VAL A 231 -22.11 22.38 -3.86
N ILE A 232 -21.19 21.93 -3.01
CA ILE A 232 -20.88 20.51 -2.91
C ILE A 232 -22.06 19.73 -2.33
N ASP A 233 -22.72 20.21 -1.28
CA ASP A 233 -23.90 19.57 -0.66
C ASP A 233 -24.99 19.27 -1.70
N VAL A 234 -25.24 20.22 -2.62
CA VAL A 234 -26.27 20.08 -3.68
C VAL A 234 -25.83 19.10 -4.78
N ASN A 235 -24.53 19.09 -5.14
CA ASN A 235 -24.05 18.40 -6.34
C ASN A 235 -23.38 17.04 -6.05
N VAL A 236 -23.13 16.68 -4.79
CA VAL A 236 -22.39 15.45 -4.44
C VAL A 236 -23.18 14.17 -4.64
N GLY A 237 -24.47 14.27 -4.97
CA GLY A 237 -25.39 13.13 -5.13
C GLY A 237 -25.82 12.51 -3.79
N GLU A 238 -26.79 11.61 -3.84
CA GLU A 238 -27.36 11.00 -2.62
C GLU A 238 -26.54 9.82 -2.07
N SER A 239 -25.72 9.20 -2.89
CA SER A 239 -24.93 8.02 -2.51
C SER A 239 -23.59 7.98 -3.25
N GLY A 240 -22.66 7.15 -2.75
CA GLY A 240 -21.36 6.92 -3.40
C GLY A 240 -20.18 7.35 -2.54
N SER A 241 -18.98 7.00 -3.01
CA SER A 241 -17.74 7.21 -2.26
C SER A 241 -17.45 8.71 -2.05
N VAL A 242 -17.81 9.57 -3.00
CA VAL A 242 -17.58 11.02 -2.93
C VAL A 242 -18.41 11.65 -1.81
N LYS A 243 -19.69 11.27 -1.68
CA LYS A 243 -20.58 11.72 -0.59
C LYS A 243 -20.03 11.33 0.78
N PHE A 244 -19.57 10.09 0.94
CA PHE A 244 -19.00 9.64 2.22
C PHE A 244 -17.73 10.41 2.59
N LYS A 245 -16.85 10.65 1.64
CA LYS A 245 -15.64 11.45 1.84
C LYS A 245 -15.96 12.92 2.14
N TRP A 246 -16.95 13.48 1.46
CA TRP A 246 -17.44 14.82 1.74
C TRP A 246 -17.98 14.94 3.18
N GLY A 247 -18.75 13.97 3.64
CA GLY A 247 -19.22 13.95 5.02
C GLY A 247 -18.12 13.98 6.10
N LEU A 248 -16.91 13.51 5.76
CA LEU A 248 -15.75 13.61 6.66
C LEU A 248 -15.03 14.96 6.59
N LEU A 249 -15.14 15.68 5.48
CA LEU A 249 -14.38 16.91 5.21
C LEU A 249 -15.23 18.17 5.37
N ARG A 250 -16.53 18.08 5.20
CA ARG A 250 -17.48 19.19 5.11
C ARG A 250 -17.31 20.24 6.22
N ASP A 251 -17.30 19.78 7.47
CA ASP A 251 -17.19 20.67 8.62
C ASP A 251 -15.74 21.12 8.91
N HIS A 252 -14.78 20.58 8.14
CA HIS A 252 -13.35 20.82 8.29
C HIS A 252 -12.70 21.38 7.02
N VAL A 253 -13.47 21.97 6.11
CA VAL A 253 -12.97 22.49 4.82
C VAL A 253 -11.83 23.48 5.02
N LEU A 254 -11.87 24.31 6.07
CA LEU A 254 -10.81 25.29 6.39
C LEU A 254 -9.47 24.62 6.79
N ALA A 255 -9.50 23.37 7.24
CA ALA A 255 -8.30 22.59 7.53
C ALA A 255 -7.80 21.81 6.29
N CYS A 256 -8.54 21.87 5.19
CA CYS A 256 -8.19 21.21 3.94
C CYS A 256 -7.42 22.13 3.00
N GLN A 257 -6.66 21.52 2.11
CA GLN A 257 -6.07 22.16 0.95
C GLN A 257 -6.84 21.74 -0.29
N ILE A 258 -6.99 22.64 -1.26
CA ILE A 258 -7.63 22.40 -2.55
C ILE A 258 -6.56 22.44 -3.62
N TYR A 259 -6.26 21.28 -4.20
CA TYR A 259 -5.29 21.14 -5.30
C TYR A 259 -6.04 21.03 -6.62
N LEU A 260 -5.50 21.65 -7.65
CA LEU A 260 -6.12 21.82 -8.96
C LEU A 260 -5.28 21.20 -10.06
N SER A 261 -5.95 20.61 -11.02
CA SER A 261 -5.39 20.25 -12.34
C SER A 261 -6.50 20.37 -13.39
N VAL A 262 -6.13 20.25 -14.64
CA VAL A 262 -7.10 20.26 -15.76
C VAL A 262 -8.14 19.13 -15.64
N LYS A 263 -7.80 18.01 -14.99
CA LYS A 263 -8.66 16.80 -14.93
C LYS A 263 -9.32 16.57 -13.58
N GLU A 264 -8.80 17.18 -12.52
CA GLU A 264 -9.15 16.80 -11.15
C GLU A 264 -9.04 18.01 -10.19
N ILE A 265 -10.00 18.12 -9.29
CA ILE A 265 -9.91 18.93 -8.07
C ILE A 265 -9.79 17.97 -6.90
N LEU A 266 -8.74 18.13 -6.07
CA LEU A 266 -8.49 17.30 -4.89
C LEU A 266 -8.61 18.14 -3.62
N ILE A 267 -9.55 17.78 -2.75
CA ILE A 267 -9.76 18.41 -1.44
C ILE A 267 -9.28 17.42 -0.35
N ARG A 268 -8.31 17.83 0.46
CA ARG A 268 -7.77 16.98 1.53
C ARG A 268 -6.97 17.77 2.55
N PRO A 269 -6.87 17.33 3.82
CA PRO A 269 -5.93 17.90 4.78
C PRO A 269 -4.48 17.60 4.40
N ILE A 270 -3.54 18.39 4.89
CA ILE A 270 -2.10 18.16 4.70
C ILE A 270 -1.67 16.87 5.41
N ILE A 271 -2.14 16.70 6.65
CA ILE A 271 -1.91 15.53 7.50
C ILE A 271 -3.26 14.87 7.75
N PRO A 272 -3.42 13.56 7.52
CA PRO A 272 -4.69 12.88 7.76
C PRO A 272 -5.04 12.93 9.25
N PRO A 273 -6.26 13.36 9.63
CA PRO A 273 -6.68 13.48 11.03
C PRO A 273 -7.06 12.10 11.61
N THR A 274 -6.10 11.19 11.69
CA THR A 274 -6.32 9.79 12.11
C THR A 274 -6.80 9.64 13.55
N TRP A 275 -6.62 10.68 14.38
CA TRP A 275 -7.16 10.73 15.74
C TRP A 275 -8.70 10.79 15.76
N THR A 276 -9.34 11.16 14.65
CA THR A 276 -10.80 11.15 14.52
C THR A 276 -11.35 9.76 14.13
N HIS A 277 -10.47 8.84 13.72
CA HIS A 277 -10.85 7.50 13.30
C HIS A 277 -10.66 6.50 14.45
N HIS A 278 -11.67 6.37 15.30
CA HIS A 278 -11.64 5.53 16.50
C HIS A 278 -11.06 4.12 16.28
N PRO A 279 -11.43 3.37 15.22
CA PRO A 279 -10.89 2.02 15.01
C PRO A 279 -9.36 1.96 14.90
N PHE A 280 -8.74 3.03 14.39
CA PHE A 280 -7.28 3.16 14.33
C PHE A 280 -6.72 3.84 15.60
N ASN A 281 -7.34 4.93 16.03
CA ASN A 281 -6.82 5.74 17.13
C ASN A 281 -6.84 5.01 18.46
N ASP A 282 -7.90 4.26 18.76
CA ASP A 282 -8.13 3.64 20.06
C ASP A 282 -7.40 2.30 20.23
N ALA A 283 -6.71 1.83 19.19
CA ALA A 283 -5.83 0.66 19.30
C ALA A 283 -4.70 0.95 20.32
N LYS A 284 -4.43 -0.01 21.19
CA LYS A 284 -3.35 0.11 22.17
C LYS A 284 -1.98 0.26 21.52
N GLN A 285 -1.78 -0.48 20.42
CA GLN A 285 -0.52 -0.41 19.67
C GLN A 285 -0.75 -0.55 18.17
N ARG A 286 -0.01 0.24 17.38
CA ARG A 286 0.12 0.16 15.92
C ARG A 286 1.56 -0.16 15.58
N ILE A 287 1.77 -1.19 14.78
CA ILE A 287 3.08 -1.71 14.39
C ILE A 287 3.20 -1.56 12.88
N TYR A 288 4.10 -0.68 12.43
CA TYR A 288 4.34 -0.38 11.03
C TYR A 288 5.57 -1.14 10.54
N MET A 289 5.39 -2.08 9.61
CA MET A 289 6.49 -2.88 9.07
C MET A 289 6.70 -2.55 7.61
N SER A 290 7.93 -2.24 7.24
CA SER A 290 8.34 -2.03 5.85
C SER A 290 9.84 -2.17 5.67
N ALA A 291 10.28 -2.36 4.43
CA ALA A 291 11.69 -2.23 4.06
C ALA A 291 12.15 -0.78 4.09
N THR A 292 11.24 0.14 3.82
CA THR A 292 11.46 1.58 3.74
C THR A 292 10.35 2.30 4.48
N LEU A 293 10.67 3.02 5.53
CA LEU A 293 9.68 3.74 6.37
C LEU A 293 9.84 5.26 6.30
N GLY A 294 10.66 5.74 5.35
CA GLY A 294 10.99 7.16 5.22
C GLY A 294 11.78 7.70 6.40
N GLN A 295 12.47 8.82 6.18
CA GLN A 295 13.16 9.57 7.21
C GLN A 295 12.45 10.91 7.45
N GLY A 296 12.90 11.67 8.44
CA GLY A 296 12.46 13.04 8.63
C GLY A 296 10.99 13.25 8.95
N GLY A 297 10.33 12.27 9.60
CA GLY A 297 8.92 12.40 9.99
C GLY A 297 7.92 12.01 8.90
N ASP A 298 8.36 11.36 7.83
CA ASP A 298 7.49 10.96 6.72
C ASP A 298 6.40 9.97 7.16
N LEU A 299 6.77 8.98 7.96
CA LEU A 299 5.82 8.01 8.54
C LEU A 299 4.83 8.71 9.49
N GLU A 300 5.30 9.64 10.30
CA GLU A 300 4.49 10.44 11.22
C GLU A 300 3.47 11.30 10.46
N ARG A 301 3.92 11.99 9.41
CA ARG A 301 3.05 12.78 8.52
C ARG A 301 2.00 11.90 7.81
N MET A 302 2.43 10.75 7.31
CA MET A 302 1.59 9.80 6.60
C MET A 302 0.48 9.22 7.48
N THR A 303 0.81 8.92 8.73
CA THR A 303 -0.11 8.27 9.68
C THR A 303 -0.86 9.25 10.57
N GLY A 304 -0.50 10.53 10.56
CA GLY A 304 -1.06 11.54 11.48
C GLY A 304 -0.67 11.29 12.95
N ARG A 305 0.46 10.60 13.19
CA ARG A 305 0.97 10.32 14.56
C ARG A 305 2.17 11.21 14.85
N SER A 306 2.23 11.75 16.05
CA SER A 306 3.28 12.70 16.44
C SER A 306 4.58 12.03 16.90
N SER A 307 4.54 10.77 17.33
CA SER A 307 5.70 10.04 17.84
C SER A 307 5.59 8.56 17.49
N ILE A 308 6.59 8.05 16.78
CA ILE A 308 6.67 6.63 16.41
C ILE A 308 8.04 6.10 16.83
N LYS A 309 8.06 5.09 17.68
CA LYS A 309 9.29 4.43 18.11
C LYS A 309 9.85 3.58 16.97
N ARG A 310 10.98 3.98 16.40
CA ARG A 310 11.65 3.21 15.33
C ARG A 310 12.59 2.18 15.93
N LEU A 311 12.46 0.94 15.50
CA LEU A 311 13.39 -0.14 15.75
C LEU A 311 14.11 -0.46 14.45
N SER A 312 15.38 -0.19 14.38
CA SER A 312 16.24 -0.51 13.24
C SER A 312 17.09 -1.73 13.54
N VAL A 313 17.26 -2.58 12.54
CA VAL A 313 18.22 -3.68 12.65
C VAL A 313 19.64 -3.11 12.56
N PRO A 314 20.56 -3.47 13.48
CA PRO A 314 21.95 -3.04 13.41
C PRO A 314 22.58 -3.37 12.04
N VAL A 315 23.31 -2.40 11.49
CA VAL A 315 24.08 -2.57 10.26
C VAL A 315 25.15 -3.63 10.52
N GLY A 316 25.20 -4.68 9.70
CA GLY A 316 26.22 -5.75 9.81
C GLY A 316 25.69 -7.13 10.22
N LEU A 317 24.45 -7.26 10.70
CA LEU A 317 23.82 -8.55 10.94
C LEU A 317 23.19 -9.07 9.62
N GLY A 318 23.91 -9.93 8.92
CA GLY A 318 23.44 -10.68 7.76
C GLY A 318 24.19 -10.36 6.48
N LYS A 319 24.69 -11.42 5.85
CA LYS A 319 25.13 -11.41 4.44
C LYS A 319 23.93 -11.06 3.56
N ARG A 320 24.18 -10.55 2.34
CA ARG A 320 23.16 -10.17 1.34
C ARG A 320 22.01 -11.19 1.32
N GLU A 321 20.81 -10.77 1.74
CA GLU A 321 19.63 -11.64 1.77
C GLU A 321 18.82 -11.57 0.47
N ASN A 322 19.21 -10.70 -0.46
CA ASN A 322 18.55 -10.50 -1.74
C ASN A 322 19.37 -11.10 -2.88
N GLY A 323 18.70 -11.71 -3.84
CA GLY A 323 19.28 -12.23 -5.05
C GLY A 323 19.97 -11.17 -5.92
N ARG A 324 20.66 -11.61 -6.94
CA ARG A 324 21.42 -10.73 -7.85
C ARG A 324 20.47 -10.05 -8.83
N ARG A 325 20.70 -8.77 -9.15
CA ARG A 325 19.94 -8.00 -10.12
C ARG A 325 20.87 -7.44 -11.17
N TYR A 326 20.56 -7.68 -12.44
CA TYR A 326 21.32 -7.18 -13.58
C TYR A 326 20.50 -6.06 -14.22
N PHE A 327 20.96 -4.80 -14.08
CA PHE A 327 20.28 -3.66 -14.64
C PHE A 327 20.71 -3.38 -16.07
N ILE A 328 19.73 -3.18 -16.95
CA ILE A 328 19.90 -2.86 -18.37
C ILE A 328 19.16 -1.55 -18.63
N PHE A 329 19.85 -0.57 -19.24
CA PHE A 329 19.32 0.75 -19.56
C PHE A 329 19.39 0.97 -21.07
N PRO A 330 18.48 0.39 -21.87
CA PRO A 330 18.58 0.39 -23.32
C PRO A 330 18.53 1.80 -23.94
N GLU A 331 17.65 2.67 -23.43
CA GLU A 331 17.47 4.04 -23.92
C GLU A 331 18.74 4.92 -23.81
N LYS A 332 19.76 4.47 -23.10
CA LYS A 332 21.06 5.17 -23.02
C LYS A 332 21.94 4.96 -24.25
N SER A 333 21.65 3.93 -25.05
CA SER A 333 22.54 3.51 -26.14
C SER A 333 21.80 3.13 -27.44
N LEU A 334 20.50 2.89 -27.37
CA LEU A 334 19.68 2.41 -28.48
C LEU A 334 18.62 3.44 -28.86
N ASP A 335 18.23 3.48 -30.14
CA ASP A 335 17.05 4.21 -30.59
C ASP A 335 15.75 3.46 -30.25
N LYS A 336 14.60 4.07 -30.51
CA LYS A 336 13.29 3.52 -30.12
C LYS A 336 12.99 2.16 -30.74
N ASP A 337 13.33 1.96 -32.00
CA ASP A 337 13.04 0.73 -32.72
C ASP A 337 13.93 -0.39 -32.18
N GLN A 338 15.21 -0.13 -31.95
CA GLN A 338 16.14 -1.06 -31.34
C GLN A 338 15.76 -1.41 -29.89
N VAL A 339 15.18 -0.49 -29.11
CA VAL A 339 14.65 -0.77 -27.77
C VAL A 339 13.48 -1.74 -27.83
N ILE A 340 12.58 -1.59 -28.80
CA ILE A 340 11.45 -2.51 -29.02
C ILE A 340 11.96 -3.90 -29.41
N ASP A 341 12.91 -3.98 -30.34
CA ASP A 341 13.51 -5.24 -30.77
C ASP A 341 14.21 -5.96 -29.61
N LEU A 342 15.00 -5.23 -28.83
CA LEU A 342 15.63 -5.76 -27.63
C LEU A 342 14.60 -6.29 -26.62
N ARG A 343 13.54 -5.53 -26.36
CA ARG A 343 12.47 -5.92 -25.44
C ARG A 343 11.85 -7.25 -25.90
N ASN A 344 11.47 -7.34 -27.15
CA ASN A 344 10.85 -8.52 -27.72
C ASN A 344 11.79 -9.73 -27.67
N GLY A 345 13.07 -9.54 -28.03
CA GLY A 345 14.09 -10.59 -27.94
C GLY A 345 14.34 -11.09 -26.51
N LEU A 346 14.34 -10.18 -25.51
CA LEU A 346 14.48 -10.56 -24.12
C LEU A 346 13.24 -11.31 -23.60
N MET A 347 12.02 -10.93 -24.02
CA MET A 347 10.78 -11.65 -23.69
C MET A 347 10.80 -13.06 -24.27
N ASP A 348 11.23 -13.21 -25.53
CA ASP A 348 11.37 -14.52 -26.17
C ASP A 348 12.36 -15.44 -25.43
N MET A 349 13.50 -14.90 -25.03
CA MET A 349 14.53 -15.66 -24.32
C MET A 349 14.09 -16.06 -22.90
N ALA A 350 13.37 -15.19 -22.21
CA ALA A 350 12.96 -15.41 -20.81
C ALA A 350 11.69 -16.27 -20.69
N GLY A 351 10.85 -16.32 -21.73
CA GLY A 351 9.52 -16.95 -21.71
C GLY A 351 8.52 -16.17 -20.85
N ARG A 352 8.84 -15.92 -19.59
CA ARG A 352 7.99 -15.14 -18.66
C ARG A 352 8.63 -13.82 -18.29
N SER A 353 7.83 -12.74 -18.32
CA SER A 353 8.26 -11.40 -17.92
C SER A 353 7.19 -10.64 -17.15
N LEU A 354 7.65 -9.73 -16.28
CA LEU A 354 6.82 -8.78 -15.56
C LEU A 354 7.09 -7.36 -16.12
N VAL A 355 6.04 -6.65 -16.48
CA VAL A 355 6.11 -5.25 -16.92
C VAL A 355 5.39 -4.37 -15.90
N LEU A 356 6.11 -3.45 -15.28
CA LEU A 356 5.56 -2.44 -14.37
C LEU A 356 5.47 -1.11 -15.08
N THR A 357 4.27 -0.53 -15.16
CA THR A 357 4.01 0.73 -15.84
C THR A 357 3.56 1.83 -14.89
N ALA A 358 3.72 3.09 -15.29
CA ALA A 358 3.37 4.24 -14.47
C ALA A 358 1.85 4.46 -14.30
N ASN A 359 1.02 3.96 -15.23
CA ASN A 359 -0.43 4.17 -15.23
C ASN A 359 -1.14 3.13 -16.11
N ASP A 360 -2.49 3.10 -16.02
CA ASP A 360 -3.31 2.15 -16.78
C ASP A 360 -3.25 2.38 -18.31
N ILE A 361 -2.99 3.61 -18.78
CA ILE A 361 -2.87 3.91 -20.20
C ILE A 361 -1.65 3.20 -20.76
N SER A 362 -0.48 3.36 -20.12
CA SER A 362 0.75 2.68 -20.51
C SER A 362 0.60 1.16 -20.38
N ALA A 363 -0.09 0.66 -19.34
CA ALA A 363 -0.36 -0.75 -19.21
C ALA A 363 -1.19 -1.31 -20.38
N ASN A 364 -2.26 -0.62 -20.76
CA ASN A 364 -3.12 -1.04 -21.85
C ASN A 364 -2.37 -1.00 -23.22
N GLN A 365 -1.45 -0.07 -23.40
CA GLN A 365 -0.57 -0.05 -24.56
C GLN A 365 0.30 -1.29 -24.61
N VAL A 366 1.02 -1.61 -23.53
CA VAL A 366 1.85 -2.82 -23.44
C VAL A 366 1.00 -4.09 -23.65
N ILE A 367 -0.19 -4.16 -23.05
CA ILE A 367 -1.12 -5.30 -23.25
C ILE A 367 -1.48 -5.45 -24.74
N SER A 368 -1.74 -4.35 -25.44
CA SER A 368 -2.06 -4.38 -26.87
C SER A 368 -0.88 -4.87 -27.71
N GLU A 369 0.33 -4.41 -27.39
CA GLU A 369 1.57 -4.83 -28.05
C GLU A 369 1.83 -6.32 -27.83
N VAL A 370 1.76 -6.81 -26.58
CA VAL A 370 1.97 -8.22 -26.24
C VAL A 370 0.93 -9.14 -26.90
N ARG A 371 -0.33 -8.72 -27.00
CA ARG A 371 -1.37 -9.48 -27.70
C ARG A 371 -1.09 -9.65 -29.20
N GLY A 372 -0.29 -8.78 -29.79
CA GLY A 372 0.21 -8.92 -31.16
C GLY A 372 1.39 -9.87 -31.30
N MET A 373 2.01 -10.30 -30.20
CA MET A 373 3.15 -11.24 -30.20
C MET A 373 2.64 -12.69 -30.26
N GLU A 374 3.12 -13.46 -31.22
CA GLU A 374 2.71 -14.85 -31.41
C GLU A 374 3.13 -15.73 -30.23
N GLY A 375 2.17 -16.50 -29.69
CA GLY A 375 2.39 -17.48 -28.64
C GLY A 375 2.53 -16.92 -27.22
N PHE A 376 2.36 -15.59 -27.00
CA PHE A 376 2.37 -15.01 -25.66
C PHE A 376 0.97 -14.85 -25.05
N SER A 377 0.84 -15.25 -23.80
CA SER A 377 -0.33 -14.97 -22.96
C SER A 377 -0.10 -13.69 -22.15
N CYS A 378 -1.09 -12.79 -22.11
CA CYS A 378 -0.99 -11.53 -21.39
C CYS A 378 -1.90 -11.53 -20.15
N PHE A 379 -1.31 -11.26 -18.98
CA PHE A 379 -1.98 -11.24 -17.69
C PHE A 379 -2.00 -9.83 -17.13
N GLY A 380 -3.15 -9.21 -17.16
CA GLY A 380 -3.39 -7.92 -16.52
C GLY A 380 -3.71 -8.07 -15.01
N LYS A 381 -3.97 -6.93 -14.38
CA LYS A 381 -4.28 -6.80 -12.97
C LYS A 381 -5.36 -7.79 -12.49
N ASP A 382 -6.50 -7.83 -13.19
CA ASP A 382 -7.67 -8.61 -12.75
C ASP A 382 -7.40 -10.12 -12.82
N ALA A 383 -6.65 -10.58 -13.83
CA ALA A 383 -6.25 -11.97 -13.95
C ALA A 383 -5.32 -12.41 -12.81
N LEU A 384 -4.44 -11.52 -12.36
CA LEU A 384 -3.48 -11.81 -11.28
C LEU A 384 -4.07 -11.60 -9.87
N GLU A 385 -5.22 -10.92 -9.72
CA GLU A 385 -5.91 -10.78 -8.43
C GLU A 385 -6.48 -12.10 -7.89
N GLY A 386 -6.82 -13.02 -8.78
CA GLY A 386 -7.28 -14.38 -8.45
C GLY A 386 -6.16 -15.33 -8.03
N GLY A 387 -4.94 -15.05 -8.44
CA GLY A 387 -3.74 -15.87 -8.23
C GLY A 387 -2.74 -15.69 -9.37
N LYS A 388 -1.56 -16.27 -9.21
CA LYS A 388 -0.49 -16.21 -10.22
C LYS A 388 -0.25 -17.54 -10.92
N GLU A 389 -1.03 -18.55 -10.58
CA GLU A 389 -0.83 -19.95 -11.00
C GLU A 389 -0.89 -20.09 -12.52
N ASP A 390 -1.85 -19.42 -13.16
CA ASP A 390 -2.01 -19.46 -14.62
C ASP A 390 -0.83 -18.80 -15.34
N PHE A 391 -0.30 -17.69 -14.78
CA PHE A 391 0.91 -17.05 -15.29
C PHE A 391 2.13 -17.95 -15.15
N VAL A 392 2.31 -18.55 -13.97
CA VAL A 392 3.47 -19.42 -13.68
C VAL A 392 3.46 -20.71 -14.50
N SER A 393 2.27 -21.25 -14.78
CA SER A 393 2.10 -22.47 -15.60
C SER A 393 2.25 -22.23 -17.11
N SER A 394 2.22 -20.98 -17.56
CA SER A 394 2.39 -20.62 -18.96
C SER A 394 3.88 -20.53 -19.32
N ASP A 395 4.32 -21.15 -20.39
CA ASP A 395 5.73 -21.10 -20.84
C ASP A 395 6.10 -19.71 -21.39
N ARG A 396 5.15 -19.05 -22.07
CA ARG A 396 5.31 -17.71 -22.67
C ARG A 396 4.22 -16.78 -22.16
N ALA A 397 4.57 -15.93 -21.21
CA ALA A 397 3.61 -15.07 -20.54
C ALA A 397 4.19 -13.71 -20.15
N VAL A 398 3.36 -12.67 -20.26
CA VAL A 398 3.69 -11.32 -19.80
C VAL A 398 2.65 -10.88 -18.77
N ALA A 399 3.11 -10.58 -17.55
CA ALA A 399 2.31 -9.94 -16.52
C ALA A 399 2.47 -8.42 -16.63
N VAL A 400 1.37 -7.66 -16.75
CA VAL A 400 1.40 -6.19 -16.88
C VAL A 400 0.65 -5.56 -15.71
N LEU A 401 1.34 -4.73 -14.92
CA LEU A 401 0.80 -4.10 -13.73
C LEU A 401 1.07 -2.59 -13.75
N ALA A 402 -0.01 -1.79 -13.66
CA ALA A 402 0.06 -0.34 -13.54
C ALA A 402 0.09 0.10 -12.08
N ASN A 403 0.97 1.06 -11.73
CA ASN A 403 1.07 1.66 -10.37
C ASN A 403 1.13 0.65 -9.21
N ARG A 404 1.43 -0.61 -9.48
CA ARG A 404 1.52 -1.68 -8.48
C ARG A 404 2.95 -2.12 -8.29
N TYR A 405 3.69 -1.31 -7.59
CA TYR A 405 5.04 -1.67 -7.15
C TYR A 405 5.01 -2.60 -5.93
N ASP A 406 3.84 -2.84 -5.36
CA ASP A 406 3.56 -3.69 -4.21
C ASP A 406 2.54 -4.80 -4.55
N GLY A 407 2.69 -5.97 -3.96
CA GLY A 407 1.72 -7.08 -4.09
C GLY A 407 2.36 -8.40 -4.50
N ILE A 408 2.25 -8.82 -5.77
CA ILE A 408 2.63 -10.16 -6.23
C ILE A 408 4.14 -10.28 -6.42
N ASP A 409 4.73 -11.32 -5.83
CA ASP A 409 6.12 -11.72 -6.05
C ASP A 409 6.19 -12.93 -6.97
N PHE A 410 7.21 -12.92 -7.81
CA PHE A 410 7.51 -13.99 -8.76
C PHE A 410 8.95 -14.49 -8.55
N PRO A 411 9.24 -15.21 -7.46
CA PRO A 411 10.60 -15.62 -7.13
C PRO A 411 11.10 -16.76 -8.01
N GLY A 412 12.41 -16.81 -8.21
CA GLY A 412 13.09 -17.91 -8.88
C GLY A 412 12.64 -18.10 -10.33
N GLU A 413 12.29 -19.33 -10.68
CA GLU A 413 11.86 -19.68 -12.02
C GLU A 413 10.48 -19.13 -12.41
N GLU A 414 9.74 -18.53 -11.49
CA GLU A 414 8.44 -17.96 -11.82
C GLU A 414 8.56 -16.76 -12.77
N CYS A 415 9.54 -15.86 -12.54
CA CYS A 415 9.85 -14.76 -13.47
C CYS A 415 11.25 -14.20 -13.21
N ARG A 416 12.12 -14.20 -14.23
CA ARG A 416 13.49 -13.68 -14.16
C ARG A 416 13.73 -12.41 -14.96
N LEU A 417 12.69 -11.87 -15.61
CA LEU A 417 12.78 -10.67 -16.43
C LEU A 417 11.74 -9.65 -15.99
N LEU A 418 12.23 -8.48 -15.59
CA LEU A 418 11.41 -7.35 -15.15
C LEU A 418 11.67 -6.14 -16.04
N PHE A 419 10.62 -5.57 -16.60
CA PHE A 419 10.64 -4.25 -17.22
C PHE A 419 10.02 -3.22 -16.29
N VAL A 420 10.70 -2.10 -16.11
CA VAL A 420 10.18 -0.93 -15.39
C VAL A 420 9.98 0.18 -16.40
N ASP A 421 8.79 0.24 -16.97
CA ASP A 421 8.40 1.25 -17.97
C ASP A 421 7.84 2.48 -17.25
N ASN A 422 8.70 3.43 -16.99
CA ASN A 422 8.43 4.68 -16.26
C ASN A 422 7.79 4.48 -14.87
N LEU A 423 8.37 5.09 -13.87
CA LEU A 423 7.81 5.15 -12.52
C LEU A 423 6.92 6.39 -12.38
N SER A 424 5.73 6.22 -11.82
CA SER A 424 4.92 7.36 -11.41
C SER A 424 5.69 8.20 -10.39
N LYS A 425 6.01 9.43 -10.75
CA LYS A 425 6.72 10.37 -9.87
C LYS A 425 5.82 10.79 -8.69
N ALA A 426 4.53 11.00 -8.95
CA ALA A 426 3.54 11.40 -7.95
C ALA A 426 2.30 10.50 -8.03
N THR A 427 1.70 10.18 -6.88
CA THR A 427 0.50 9.34 -6.77
C THR A 427 -0.80 10.14 -6.69
N ASN A 428 -0.71 11.43 -6.37
CA ASN A 428 -1.86 12.34 -6.25
C ASN A 428 -1.47 13.79 -6.52
N LEU A 429 -2.46 14.69 -6.64
CA LEU A 429 -2.21 16.10 -6.93
C LEU A 429 -1.42 16.84 -5.85
N GLN A 430 -1.55 16.46 -4.59
CA GLN A 430 -0.76 17.05 -3.51
C GLN A 430 0.74 16.77 -3.69
N GLU A 431 1.11 15.52 -3.94
CA GLU A 431 2.52 15.17 -4.22
C GLU A 431 3.03 15.89 -5.45
N ARG A 432 2.21 15.93 -6.50
CA ARG A 432 2.56 16.61 -7.75
C ARG A 432 2.79 18.10 -7.52
N PHE A 433 1.93 18.77 -6.75
CA PHE A 433 2.09 20.17 -6.38
C PHE A 433 3.40 20.40 -5.60
N PHE A 434 3.70 19.57 -4.60
CA PHE A 434 4.93 19.71 -3.84
C PHE A 434 6.19 19.51 -4.70
N MET A 435 6.16 18.59 -5.64
CA MET A 435 7.29 18.35 -6.53
C MET A 435 7.50 19.48 -7.54
N GLU A 436 6.42 19.92 -8.19
CA GLU A 436 6.50 20.85 -9.32
C GLU A 436 6.53 22.32 -8.90
N LYS A 437 5.84 22.69 -7.80
CA LYS A 437 5.70 24.08 -7.36
C LYS A 437 6.54 24.42 -6.11
N MET A 438 6.77 23.46 -5.23
CA MET A 438 7.48 23.69 -3.98
C MET A 438 8.96 23.25 -4.01
N GLY A 439 9.43 22.73 -5.14
CA GLY A 439 10.80 22.25 -5.26
C GLY A 439 11.13 21.04 -4.38
N ALA A 440 10.11 20.35 -3.86
CA ALA A 440 10.29 19.24 -2.93
C ALA A 440 10.77 17.94 -3.62
N GLY A 441 11.30 18.01 -4.85
CA GLY A 441 11.77 16.85 -5.61
C GLY A 441 12.77 15.99 -4.85
N LEU A 442 13.66 16.59 -4.06
CA LEU A 442 14.63 15.85 -3.25
C LEU A 442 13.98 14.98 -2.18
N LEU A 443 12.90 15.46 -1.51
CA LEU A 443 12.16 14.69 -0.52
C LEU A 443 11.42 13.50 -1.15
N TYR A 444 10.96 13.67 -2.38
CA TYR A 444 10.28 12.61 -3.11
C TYR A 444 11.22 11.64 -3.82
N ASN A 445 12.50 11.99 -4.03
CA ASN A 445 13.50 11.06 -4.58
C ASN A 445 13.66 9.80 -3.72
N GLU A 446 13.62 9.91 -2.39
CA GLU A 446 13.65 8.76 -1.50
C GLU A 446 12.41 7.85 -1.70
N ARG A 447 11.23 8.43 -1.95
CA ARG A 447 10.02 7.67 -2.23
C ARG A 447 10.06 6.98 -3.58
N ILE A 448 10.58 7.69 -4.61
CA ILE A 448 10.79 7.11 -5.94
C ILE A 448 11.81 5.97 -5.85
N ALA A 449 12.91 6.18 -5.15
CA ALA A 449 13.91 5.14 -4.90
C ALA A 449 13.30 3.94 -4.14
N SER A 450 12.48 4.18 -3.13
CA SER A 450 11.78 3.12 -2.39
C SER A 450 10.86 2.31 -3.29
N ARG A 451 10.06 2.96 -4.14
CA ARG A 451 9.20 2.30 -5.14
C ARG A 451 10.04 1.47 -6.11
N MET A 452 11.18 2.01 -6.58
CA MET A 452 12.10 1.29 -7.44
C MET A 452 12.68 0.07 -6.76
N PHE A 453 13.15 0.20 -5.51
CA PHE A 453 13.67 -0.95 -4.75
C PHE A 453 12.64 -2.06 -4.56
N GLN A 454 11.38 -1.70 -4.38
CA GLN A 454 10.28 -2.65 -4.26
C GLN A 454 9.96 -3.30 -5.59
N ALA A 455 9.86 -2.50 -6.65
CA ALA A 455 9.66 -2.99 -8.01
C ALA A 455 10.71 -4.03 -8.38
N VAL A 456 12.00 -3.71 -8.22
CA VAL A 456 13.09 -4.63 -8.58
C VAL A 456 13.22 -5.83 -7.64
N GLY A 457 12.58 -5.78 -6.48
CA GLY A 457 12.49 -6.90 -5.53
C GLY A 457 11.48 -7.97 -5.90
N ARG A 458 10.61 -7.73 -6.89
CA ARG A 458 9.52 -8.64 -7.25
C ARG A 458 9.95 -9.99 -7.78
N CYS A 459 11.01 -10.01 -8.57
CA CYS A 459 11.55 -11.21 -9.20
C CYS A 459 12.77 -11.78 -8.46
N THR A 460 13.12 -11.25 -7.27
CA THR A 460 14.26 -11.74 -6.48
C THR A 460 13.95 -11.77 -4.99
N ARG A 461 13.88 -12.95 -4.38
CA ARG A 461 13.55 -13.12 -2.95
C ARG A 461 14.59 -13.92 -2.16
N GLY A 462 15.31 -14.82 -2.76
CA GLY A 462 16.31 -15.67 -2.12
C GLY A 462 17.75 -15.28 -2.45
N LEU A 463 18.70 -15.72 -1.63
CA LEU A 463 20.15 -15.47 -1.82
C LEU A 463 20.68 -15.96 -3.18
N ASN A 464 20.15 -17.08 -3.65
CA ASN A 464 20.55 -17.72 -4.91
C ASN A 464 19.68 -17.29 -6.10
N ASP A 465 18.77 -16.37 -5.86
CA ASP A 465 17.87 -15.87 -6.88
C ASP A 465 18.55 -14.79 -7.74
N TYR A 466 18.06 -14.58 -8.96
CA TYR A 466 18.52 -13.51 -9.84
C TYR A 466 17.41 -13.07 -10.79
N ALA A 467 17.49 -11.82 -11.26
CA ALA A 467 16.62 -11.29 -12.30
C ALA A 467 17.37 -10.24 -13.15
N ALA A 468 17.00 -10.17 -14.43
CA ALA A 468 17.32 -9.03 -15.28
C ALA A 468 16.25 -7.95 -15.10
N VAL A 469 16.67 -6.70 -14.94
CA VAL A 469 15.83 -5.52 -14.76
C VAL A 469 16.13 -4.52 -15.86
N VAL A 470 15.18 -4.30 -16.74
CA VAL A 470 15.25 -3.35 -17.85
C VAL A 470 14.52 -2.07 -17.42
N VAL A 471 15.20 -0.91 -17.50
CA VAL A 471 14.70 0.39 -17.01
C VAL A 471 14.81 1.43 -18.13
#